data_88684d1f5f82ba788eb149a157cd10fa
#
_entry.id   88684d1f5f82ba788eb149a157cd10fa
#
_cell.length_a   1.000
_cell.length_b   1.000
_cell.length_c   1.000
_cell.angle_alpha   90.00
_cell.angle_beta   90.00
_cell.angle_gamma   90.00
#
_symmetry.space_group_name_H-M   'P 1'
#
loop_
_entity.id
_entity.type
_entity.pdbx_description
1 polymer ?
#
loop_
_entity_poly.entity_id
_entity_poly.type
_entity_poly.pdbx_seq_one_letter_code
_entity_poly.pdbx_strand_id
1 'polypeptide(L)'
;MAFLRICVIIWKINVRFCCPAAEIGCEDEMAKLYFRYGAMSSSKTAQAIMVKYNYGERGQRALLTKPAIDTRDGARTVRSRCGLQDECVLFDDLDWDELHSGAYDCVIVDEAQFLTREQVMKLVELVDYYGVPVICYGLRTDFQGNFFEGSHWLMAFADTIEEIKTICWCGKKAIMNARLDGKGGITKVGEQVVLGADAKYISLCRKHWAEGKIKNDE
;
A
#
# COMPACT_ATOMS: atom_id res chain seq x y z
N MET A 1 -28.55 -25.85 43.20
CA MET A 1 -27.31 -26.55 42.71
C MET A 1 -27.28 -26.46 41.21
N ALA A 2 -26.79 -25.37 40.64
CA ALA A 2 -26.48 -25.24 39.20
C ALA A 2 -25.75 -23.91 38.98
N PHE A 3 -24.53 -23.77 39.55
CA PHE A 3 -23.62 -22.66 39.28
C PHE A 3 -22.22 -23.27 39.33
N LEU A 4 -21.79 -23.89 38.24
CA LEU A 4 -20.38 -24.24 38.02
C LEU A 4 -20.26 -24.91 36.64
N ARG A 5 -20.19 -24.13 35.55
CA ARG A 5 -19.60 -24.55 34.26
C ARG A 5 -19.60 -23.42 33.23
N ILE A 6 -19.05 -22.26 33.57
CA ILE A 6 -18.63 -21.25 32.58
C ILE A 6 -17.34 -20.61 33.10
N CYS A 7 -16.23 -21.32 33.05
CA CYS A 7 -14.93 -20.78 33.42
C CYS A 7 -13.81 -21.70 32.96
N VAL A 8 -13.75 -22.07 31.68
CA VAL A 8 -12.58 -22.75 31.09
C VAL A 8 -12.45 -22.47 29.58
N ILE A 9 -12.63 -21.26 29.12
CA ILE A 9 -12.18 -20.85 27.76
C ILE A 9 -11.68 -19.40 27.77
N ILE A 10 -10.92 -19.02 28.79
CA ILE A 10 -10.17 -17.75 28.78
C ILE A 10 -8.80 -18.03 29.38
N TRP A 11 -8.00 -18.83 28.68
CA TRP A 11 -6.61 -18.96 29.06
C TRP A 11 -5.78 -19.31 27.84
N LYS A 12 -5.46 -18.30 27.04
CA LYS A 12 -4.31 -18.22 26.14
C LYS A 12 -4.31 -16.88 25.39
N ILE A 13 -4.53 -15.78 26.10
CA ILE A 13 -4.08 -14.49 25.60
C ILE A 13 -3.00 -14.04 26.59
N ASN A 14 -1.77 -14.16 26.14
CA ASN A 14 -0.60 -13.69 26.87
C ASN A 14 -0.56 -12.16 26.79
N VAL A 15 -1.43 -11.50 27.56
CA VAL A 15 -1.35 -10.06 27.73
C VAL A 15 -0.12 -9.82 28.61
N ARG A 16 0.93 -9.30 28.05
CA ARG A 16 2.02 -8.69 28.80
C ARG A 16 1.43 -7.53 29.63
N PHE A 17 1.04 -7.84 30.86
CA PHE A 17 0.85 -6.80 31.86
C PHE A 17 2.22 -6.23 32.18
N CYS A 18 2.48 -5.05 31.67
CA CYS A 18 3.61 -4.23 32.08
C CYS A 18 3.34 -3.70 33.48
N CYS A 19 4.36 -3.73 34.30
CA CYS A 19 4.46 -3.31 35.71
C CYS A 19 3.82 -1.96 36.02
N PRO A 20 3.33 -1.77 37.25
CA PRO A 20 2.88 -0.47 37.73
C PRO A 20 4.06 0.33 38.28
N ALA A 21 4.51 1.31 37.55
CA ALA A 21 5.23 2.45 38.14
C ALA A 21 5.01 3.68 37.26
N ALA A 22 4.15 4.50 37.79
CA ALA A 22 4.00 5.94 37.63
C ALA A 22 4.98 6.71 36.74
N GLU A 23 4.37 7.57 35.96
CA GLU A 23 4.69 8.97 35.70
C GLU A 23 5.11 9.31 34.28
N ILE A 24 4.27 10.18 33.72
CA ILE A 24 4.53 11.16 32.66
C ILE A 24 4.48 10.62 31.22
N GLY A 25 3.29 10.75 30.60
CA GLY A 25 3.13 11.31 29.26
C GLY A 25 3.96 10.70 28.13
N CYS A 26 4.04 9.37 28.01
CA CYS A 26 4.17 8.73 26.73
C CYS A 26 2.74 8.35 26.32
N GLU A 27 2.09 9.16 25.51
CA GLU A 27 1.00 8.65 24.69
C GLU A 27 1.64 7.51 23.89
N ASP A 28 1.32 6.26 24.23
CA ASP A 28 1.65 5.10 23.39
C ASP A 28 1.00 5.38 22.04
N GLU A 29 1.77 5.95 21.15
CA GLU A 29 1.29 6.26 19.81
C GLU A 29 1.05 4.91 19.13
N MET A 30 -0.23 4.48 19.13
CA MET A 30 -0.64 3.20 18.54
C MET A 30 -0.12 3.11 17.12
N ALA A 31 0.33 1.93 16.72
CA ALA A 31 0.69 1.67 15.33
C ALA A 31 -0.46 2.10 14.41
N LYS A 32 -0.14 2.53 13.19
CA LYS A 32 -1.12 3.08 12.25
C LYS A 32 -1.00 2.37 10.90
N LEU A 33 -2.15 2.22 10.25
CA LEU A 33 -2.24 1.85 8.84
C LEU A 33 -2.19 3.13 7.99
N TYR A 34 -1.17 3.26 7.15
CA TYR A 34 -1.01 4.39 6.24
C TYR A 34 -1.37 3.98 4.82
N PHE A 35 -2.17 4.77 4.12
CA PHE A 35 -2.37 4.63 2.69
C PHE A 35 -1.83 5.85 1.95
N ARG A 36 -0.70 5.67 1.27
CA ARG A 36 -0.02 6.66 0.45
C ARG A 36 -0.33 6.40 -1.02
N TYR A 37 -1.33 7.07 -1.53
CA TYR A 37 -1.75 6.88 -2.91
C TYR A 37 -1.27 7.99 -3.83
N GLY A 38 -1.23 7.71 -5.13
CA GLY A 38 -0.94 8.72 -6.15
C GLY A 38 -1.16 8.16 -7.55
N ALA A 39 -1.28 9.03 -8.54
CA ALA A 39 -1.33 8.60 -9.93
C ALA A 39 -0.02 7.90 -10.34
N MET A 40 0.03 7.27 -11.48
CA MET A 40 1.25 6.68 -12.00
C MET A 40 2.37 7.73 -12.07
N SER A 41 3.62 7.31 -11.97
CA SER A 41 4.80 8.20 -11.96
C SER A 41 4.82 9.24 -10.82
N SER A 42 4.17 8.96 -9.68
CA SER A 42 4.23 9.80 -8.47
C SER A 42 5.30 9.37 -7.48
N SER A 43 6.28 8.56 -7.88
CA SER A 43 7.42 8.10 -7.06
C SER A 43 7.06 7.21 -5.87
N LYS A 44 5.91 6.53 -5.88
CA LYS A 44 5.46 5.63 -4.79
C LYS A 44 6.49 4.57 -4.43
N THR A 45 6.88 3.75 -5.41
CA THR A 45 7.89 2.69 -5.23
C THR A 45 9.23 3.22 -4.73
N ALA A 46 9.68 4.39 -5.24
CA ALA A 46 10.90 5.03 -4.76
C ALA A 46 10.80 5.39 -3.27
N GLN A 47 9.66 5.95 -2.84
CA GLN A 47 9.42 6.26 -1.44
C GLN A 47 9.34 5.02 -0.57
N ALA A 48 8.70 3.93 -1.04
CA ALA A 48 8.65 2.66 -0.34
C ALA A 48 10.06 2.11 -0.06
N ILE A 49 10.93 2.11 -1.07
CA ILE A 49 12.33 1.67 -0.95
C ILE A 49 13.10 2.59 0.02
N MET A 50 12.93 3.91 -0.09
CA MET A 50 13.60 4.86 0.80
C MET A 50 13.17 4.71 2.26
N VAL A 51 11.90 4.43 2.52
CA VAL A 51 11.42 4.17 3.88
C VAL A 51 12.06 2.91 4.45
N LYS A 52 12.10 1.79 3.70
CA LYS A 52 12.79 0.57 4.12
C LYS A 52 14.25 0.84 4.44
N TYR A 53 14.95 1.56 3.56
CA TYR A 53 16.34 1.96 3.77
C TYR A 53 16.52 2.76 5.07
N ASN A 54 15.65 3.74 5.33
CA ASN A 54 15.73 4.58 6.53
C ASN A 54 15.54 3.79 7.84
N TYR A 55 14.69 2.75 7.84
CA TYR A 55 14.56 1.83 8.97
C TYR A 55 15.88 1.07 9.18
N GLY A 56 16.46 0.52 8.11
CA GLY A 56 17.73 -0.21 8.15
C GLY A 56 18.90 0.61 8.67
N GLU A 57 19.02 1.90 8.29
CA GLU A 57 20.05 2.81 8.80
C GLU A 57 19.98 3.03 10.32
N ARG A 58 18.85 2.73 10.93
CA ARG A 58 18.63 2.85 12.38
C ARG A 58 18.65 1.50 13.10
N GLY A 59 19.03 0.43 12.40
CA GLY A 59 19.04 -0.93 12.95
C GLY A 59 17.64 -1.54 13.13
N GLN A 60 16.62 -0.93 12.52
CA GLN A 60 15.23 -1.42 12.53
C GLN A 60 14.97 -2.29 11.30
N ARG A 61 14.04 -3.23 11.43
CA ARG A 61 13.68 -4.18 10.38
C ARG A 61 12.36 -3.77 9.71
N ALA A 62 12.41 -3.30 8.49
CA ALA A 62 11.22 -3.06 7.69
C ALA A 62 11.07 -4.14 6.61
N LEU A 63 9.91 -4.77 6.55
CA LEU A 63 9.57 -5.77 5.53
C LEU A 63 8.94 -5.07 4.32
N LEU A 64 9.53 -5.26 3.13
CA LEU A 64 8.96 -4.78 1.87
C LEU A 64 8.24 -5.94 1.17
N THR A 65 6.98 -5.73 0.80
CA THR A 65 6.15 -6.73 0.14
C THR A 65 5.36 -6.14 -1.01
N LYS A 66 4.90 -6.99 -1.93
CA LYS A 66 3.98 -6.64 -3.02
C LYS A 66 3.06 -7.81 -3.35
N PRO A 67 1.85 -7.55 -3.91
CA PRO A 67 0.97 -8.58 -4.44
C PRO A 67 1.63 -9.36 -5.59
N ALA A 68 1.38 -10.68 -5.67
CA ALA A 68 1.98 -11.57 -6.65
C ALA A 68 1.61 -11.24 -8.11
N ILE A 69 0.50 -10.54 -8.32
CA ILE A 69 0.04 -10.10 -9.66
C ILE A 69 1.03 -9.14 -10.33
N ASP A 70 1.86 -8.42 -9.57
CA ASP A 70 2.87 -7.53 -10.13
C ASP A 70 4.17 -8.28 -10.44
N THR A 71 4.32 -8.68 -11.68
CA THR A 71 5.51 -9.42 -12.19
C THR A 71 6.43 -8.57 -13.06
N ARG A 72 6.18 -7.26 -13.23
CA ARG A 72 6.87 -6.36 -14.18
C ARG A 72 8.37 -6.32 -14.00
N ASP A 73 8.86 -6.34 -12.78
CA ASP A 73 10.27 -6.20 -12.43
C ASP A 73 10.89 -7.49 -11.88
N GLY A 74 10.20 -8.62 -12.04
CA GLY A 74 10.52 -9.91 -11.43
C GLY A 74 9.67 -10.20 -10.20
N ALA A 75 9.56 -11.46 -9.82
CA ALA A 75 8.64 -11.90 -8.77
C ALA A 75 8.96 -11.29 -7.40
N ARG A 76 10.24 -11.17 -7.06
CA ARG A 76 10.70 -10.73 -5.73
C ARG A 76 11.53 -9.45 -5.78
N THR A 77 11.26 -8.59 -6.73
CA THR A 77 11.97 -7.31 -6.89
C THR A 77 10.95 -6.20 -7.09
N VAL A 78 11.14 -5.10 -6.40
CA VAL A 78 10.46 -3.83 -6.69
C VAL A 78 11.46 -2.88 -7.34
N ARG A 79 11.03 -2.18 -8.38
CA ARG A 79 11.87 -1.21 -9.11
C ARG A 79 11.10 0.06 -9.39
N SER A 80 11.69 1.17 -8.99
CA SER A 80 11.18 2.49 -9.33
C SER A 80 11.61 2.94 -10.72
N ARG A 81 10.86 3.82 -11.34
CA ARG A 81 11.22 4.40 -12.65
C ARG A 81 12.50 5.24 -12.63
N CYS A 82 12.92 5.73 -11.47
CA CYS A 82 14.19 6.44 -11.30
C CYS A 82 15.39 5.53 -11.05
N GLY A 83 15.22 4.21 -11.13
CA GLY A 83 16.31 3.23 -11.06
C GLY A 83 16.57 2.66 -9.66
N LEU A 84 15.90 3.12 -8.60
CA LEU A 84 15.97 2.46 -7.30
C LEU A 84 15.31 1.10 -7.38
N GLN A 85 15.96 0.08 -6.79
CA GLN A 85 15.43 -1.27 -6.70
C GLN A 85 15.78 -1.90 -5.36
N ASP A 86 14.95 -2.83 -4.91
CA ASP A 86 15.18 -3.61 -3.69
C ASP A 86 14.47 -4.97 -3.79
N GLU A 87 14.89 -5.90 -2.95
CA GLU A 87 14.22 -7.19 -2.81
C GLU A 87 12.96 -7.06 -1.97
N CYS A 88 11.93 -7.83 -2.34
CA CYS A 88 10.67 -7.91 -1.61
C CYS A 88 10.20 -9.35 -1.46
N VAL A 89 9.31 -9.56 -0.48
CA VAL A 89 8.57 -10.81 -0.31
C VAL A 89 7.23 -10.65 -1.02
N LEU A 90 6.71 -11.72 -1.64
CA LEU A 90 5.34 -11.70 -2.15
C LEU A 90 4.36 -11.69 -0.96
N PHE A 91 3.25 -10.97 -1.10
CA PHE A 91 2.27 -10.85 -0.03
C PHE A 91 1.73 -12.20 0.43
N ASP A 92 1.54 -13.12 -0.51
CA ASP A 92 1.03 -14.46 -0.23
C ASP A 92 2.08 -15.40 0.42
N ASP A 93 3.37 -15.03 0.34
CA ASP A 93 4.49 -15.74 0.96
C ASP A 93 4.87 -15.17 2.34
N LEU A 94 4.09 -14.22 2.89
CA LEU A 94 4.37 -13.63 4.20
C LEU A 94 4.25 -14.65 5.32
N ASP A 95 5.27 -14.70 6.18
CA ASP A 95 5.23 -15.45 7.43
C ASP A 95 4.50 -14.61 8.49
N TRP A 96 3.22 -14.92 8.69
CA TRP A 96 2.38 -14.20 9.63
C TRP A 96 2.78 -14.46 11.09
N ASP A 97 3.32 -15.63 11.40
CA ASP A 97 3.80 -15.94 12.76
C ASP A 97 5.03 -15.08 13.09
N GLU A 98 5.94 -14.89 12.12
CA GLU A 98 7.07 -13.97 12.28
C GLU A 98 6.61 -12.51 12.45
N LEU A 99 5.64 -12.07 11.66
CA LEU A 99 5.05 -10.73 11.77
C LEU A 99 4.37 -10.50 13.12
N HIS A 100 3.61 -11.47 13.60
CA HIS A 100 2.93 -11.42 14.90
C HIS A 100 3.88 -11.48 16.08
N SER A 101 5.11 -12.01 15.90
CA SER A 101 6.12 -12.05 16.96
C SER A 101 6.77 -10.70 17.26
N GLY A 102 6.52 -9.68 16.45
CA GLY A 102 7.17 -8.37 16.51
C GLY A 102 8.61 -8.39 15.97
N ALA A 103 8.92 -9.32 15.06
CA ALA A 103 10.23 -9.40 14.42
C ALA A 103 10.49 -8.23 13.44
N TYR A 104 9.46 -7.49 13.06
CA TYR A 104 9.55 -6.34 12.18
C TYR A 104 8.99 -5.09 12.84
N ASP A 105 9.68 -3.97 12.64
CA ASP A 105 9.29 -2.66 13.13
C ASP A 105 8.34 -1.93 12.16
N CYS A 106 8.20 -2.41 10.93
CA CYS A 106 7.28 -1.86 9.92
C CYS A 106 7.06 -2.85 8.78
N VAL A 107 5.84 -2.84 8.22
CA VAL A 107 5.55 -3.52 6.95
C VAL A 107 5.24 -2.47 5.88
N ILE A 108 5.87 -2.59 4.73
CA ILE A 108 5.71 -1.69 3.58
C ILE A 108 5.16 -2.50 2.42
N VAL A 109 3.99 -2.10 1.91
CA VAL A 109 3.32 -2.77 0.80
C VAL A 109 3.36 -1.87 -0.44
N ASP A 110 4.08 -2.27 -1.48
CA ASP A 110 4.01 -1.59 -2.78
C ASP A 110 2.91 -2.20 -3.65
N GLU A 111 2.38 -1.45 -4.60
CA GLU A 111 1.27 -1.82 -5.49
C GLU A 111 0.04 -2.35 -4.73
N ALA A 112 -0.22 -1.78 -3.55
CA ALA A 112 -1.27 -2.23 -2.62
C ALA A 112 -2.69 -2.13 -3.19
N GLN A 113 -2.91 -1.47 -4.32
CA GLN A 113 -4.21 -1.45 -5.00
C GLN A 113 -4.66 -2.84 -5.45
N PHE A 114 -3.73 -3.78 -5.61
CA PHE A 114 -4.02 -5.15 -6.04
C PHE A 114 -4.32 -6.11 -4.88
N LEU A 115 -4.29 -5.64 -3.65
CA LEU A 115 -4.71 -6.44 -2.50
C LEU A 115 -6.20 -6.73 -2.57
N THR A 116 -6.59 -7.91 -2.08
CA THR A 116 -8.00 -8.23 -1.82
C THR A 116 -8.46 -7.60 -0.50
N ARG A 117 -9.76 -7.62 -0.26
CA ARG A 117 -10.35 -7.23 1.02
C ARG A 117 -9.72 -7.98 2.19
N GLU A 118 -9.65 -9.31 2.07
CA GLU A 118 -9.13 -10.19 3.11
C GLU A 118 -7.67 -9.86 3.44
N GLN A 119 -6.87 -9.56 2.42
CA GLN A 119 -5.47 -9.17 2.60
C GLN A 119 -5.35 -7.81 3.31
N VAL A 120 -6.20 -6.83 2.97
CA VAL A 120 -6.23 -5.54 3.68
C VAL A 120 -6.64 -5.74 5.14
N MET A 121 -7.65 -6.59 5.42
CA MET A 121 -8.08 -6.86 6.80
C MET A 121 -7.00 -7.53 7.64
N LYS A 122 -6.15 -8.38 7.07
CA LYS A 122 -4.97 -8.92 7.77
C LYS A 122 -3.96 -7.82 8.15
N LEU A 123 -3.80 -6.80 7.31
CA LEU A 123 -2.94 -5.65 7.64
C LEU A 123 -3.54 -4.79 8.76
N VAL A 124 -4.86 -4.62 8.77
CA VAL A 124 -5.59 -3.96 9.88
C VAL A 124 -5.36 -4.73 11.18
N GLU A 125 -5.53 -6.06 11.16
CA GLU A 125 -5.29 -6.93 12.31
C GLU A 125 -3.85 -6.79 12.83
N LEU A 126 -2.86 -6.76 11.92
CA LEU A 126 -1.45 -6.60 12.28
C LEU A 126 -1.18 -5.27 13.02
N VAL A 127 -1.83 -4.19 12.56
CA VAL A 127 -1.73 -2.88 13.20
C VAL A 127 -2.41 -2.88 14.57
N ASP A 128 -3.67 -3.30 14.62
CA ASP A 128 -4.53 -3.15 15.80
C ASP A 128 -4.15 -4.06 16.96
N TYR A 129 -3.73 -5.30 16.66
CA TYR A 129 -3.49 -6.31 17.71
C TYR A 129 -2.01 -6.64 17.93
N TYR A 130 -1.16 -6.38 16.96
CA TYR A 130 0.27 -6.70 17.06
C TYR A 130 1.17 -5.46 17.09
N GLY A 131 0.59 -4.27 16.92
CA GLY A 131 1.31 -3.01 17.06
C GLY A 131 2.38 -2.77 15.99
N VAL A 132 2.28 -3.41 14.83
CA VAL A 132 3.22 -3.22 13.72
C VAL A 132 2.66 -2.19 12.74
N PRO A 133 3.30 -1.03 12.56
CA PRO A 133 2.84 -0.04 11.59
C PRO A 133 2.94 -0.57 10.15
N VAL A 134 1.94 -0.24 9.34
CA VAL A 134 1.86 -0.68 7.95
C VAL A 134 1.75 0.53 7.03
N ILE A 135 2.59 0.60 5.99
CA ILE A 135 2.57 1.68 5.01
C ILE A 135 2.27 1.08 3.62
N CYS A 136 1.07 1.34 3.11
CA CYS A 136 0.62 0.89 1.81
C CYS A 136 0.82 1.97 0.75
N TYR A 137 1.52 1.65 -0.33
CA TYR A 137 1.68 2.49 -1.52
C TYR A 137 0.86 1.93 -2.67
N GLY A 138 0.05 2.77 -3.32
CA GLY A 138 -0.81 2.27 -4.40
C GLY A 138 -1.42 3.34 -5.30
N LEU A 139 -2.10 2.88 -6.34
CA LEU A 139 -2.96 3.72 -7.16
C LEU A 139 -4.32 3.87 -6.46
N ARG A 140 -4.98 5.03 -6.61
CA ARG A 140 -6.35 5.19 -6.12
C ARG A 140 -7.36 4.52 -7.05
N THR A 141 -7.28 4.85 -8.33
CA THR A 141 -8.22 4.42 -9.37
C THR A 141 -7.49 3.88 -10.58
N ASP A 142 -8.19 3.07 -11.37
CA ASP A 142 -7.77 2.60 -12.67
C ASP A 142 -7.86 3.71 -13.74
N PHE A 143 -7.65 3.34 -15.00
CA PHE A 143 -7.74 4.25 -16.15
C PHE A 143 -9.16 4.64 -16.52
N GLN A 144 -10.17 3.92 -16.04
CA GLN A 144 -11.60 4.20 -16.24
C GLN A 144 -12.15 5.13 -15.15
N GLY A 145 -11.40 5.32 -14.03
CA GLY A 145 -11.81 6.11 -12.88
C GLY A 145 -12.47 5.28 -11.78
N ASN A 146 -12.48 3.94 -11.89
CA ASN A 146 -13.01 3.05 -10.87
C ASN A 146 -11.94 2.77 -9.82
N PHE A 147 -12.36 2.56 -8.56
CA PHE A 147 -11.45 2.09 -7.54
C PHE A 147 -10.93 0.69 -7.86
N PHE A 148 -9.66 0.45 -7.52
CA PHE A 148 -9.18 -0.91 -7.31
C PHE A 148 -9.72 -1.46 -5.98
N GLU A 149 -9.84 -2.77 -5.86
CA GLU A 149 -10.35 -3.41 -4.66
C GLU A 149 -9.55 -3.05 -3.42
N GLY A 150 -8.22 -3.25 -3.45
CA GLY A 150 -7.35 -2.91 -2.32
C GLY A 150 -7.41 -1.43 -1.96
N SER A 151 -7.46 -0.55 -2.96
CA SER A 151 -7.58 0.90 -2.72
C SER A 151 -8.91 1.29 -2.10
N HIS A 152 -10.01 0.62 -2.46
CA HIS A 152 -11.31 0.83 -1.85
C HIS A 152 -11.26 0.56 -0.34
N TRP A 153 -10.70 -0.59 0.04
CA TRP A 153 -10.62 -0.99 1.44
C TRP A 153 -9.57 -0.19 2.23
N LEU A 154 -8.44 0.16 1.62
CA LEU A 154 -7.46 1.03 2.26
C LEU A 154 -7.99 2.45 2.50
N MET A 155 -8.80 2.99 1.57
CA MET A 155 -9.48 4.28 1.79
C MET A 155 -10.50 4.24 2.93
N ALA A 156 -11.07 3.06 3.23
CA ALA A 156 -12.06 2.88 4.28
C ALA A 156 -11.43 2.65 5.67
N PHE A 157 -10.27 1.98 5.73
CA PHE A 157 -9.70 1.47 6.98
C PHE A 157 -8.36 2.12 7.39
N ALA A 158 -7.67 2.86 6.50
CA ALA A 158 -6.42 3.48 6.86
C ALA A 158 -6.62 4.64 7.85
N ASP A 159 -5.79 4.68 8.90
CA ASP A 159 -5.76 5.76 9.89
C ASP A 159 -5.26 7.07 9.28
N THR A 160 -4.34 6.96 8.32
CA THR A 160 -3.75 8.11 7.64
C THR A 160 -3.75 7.91 6.14
N ILE A 161 -4.35 8.85 5.42
CA ILE A 161 -4.45 8.82 3.96
C ILE A 161 -3.72 10.02 3.39
N GLU A 162 -2.67 9.76 2.58
CA GLU A 162 -1.82 10.79 2.00
C GLU A 162 -1.75 10.68 0.48
N GLU A 163 -1.83 11.82 -0.22
CA GLU A 163 -1.64 11.87 -1.67
C GLU A 163 -0.20 12.20 -2.04
N ILE A 164 0.47 11.29 -2.75
CA ILE A 164 1.75 11.55 -3.39
C ILE A 164 1.48 12.24 -4.72
N LYS A 165 1.78 13.53 -4.78
CA LYS A 165 1.43 14.39 -5.91
C LYS A 165 2.36 14.15 -7.10
N THR A 166 1.79 14.23 -8.30
CA THR A 166 2.51 14.31 -9.57
C THR A 166 1.82 15.29 -10.51
N ILE A 167 2.43 15.59 -11.64
CA ILE A 167 1.97 16.63 -12.56
C ILE A 167 1.49 16.05 -13.89
N CYS A 168 0.47 16.69 -14.46
CA CYS A 168 0.06 16.54 -15.84
C CYS A 168 0.99 17.33 -16.76
N TRP A 169 1.07 16.98 -18.03
CA TRP A 169 1.86 17.72 -19.03
C TRP A 169 1.55 19.24 -19.06
N CYS A 170 0.35 19.65 -18.66
CA CYS A 170 -0.03 21.08 -18.60
C CYS A 170 0.40 21.79 -17.29
N GLY A 171 1.24 21.16 -16.46
CA GLY A 171 1.72 21.70 -15.18
C GLY A 171 0.74 21.59 -14.01
N LYS A 172 -0.55 21.21 -14.23
CA LYS A 172 -1.52 21.01 -13.16
C LYS A 172 -1.33 19.65 -12.47
N LYS A 173 -1.82 19.52 -11.25
CA LYS A 173 -1.81 18.25 -10.51
C LYS A 173 -2.48 17.15 -11.34
N ALA A 174 -1.79 16.02 -11.52
CA ALA A 174 -2.33 14.81 -12.12
C ALA A 174 -2.95 13.92 -11.04
N ILE A 175 -4.20 13.52 -11.24
CA ILE A 175 -4.96 12.68 -10.32
C ILE A 175 -5.60 11.47 -11.01
N MET A 176 -5.51 11.41 -12.33
CA MET A 176 -6.09 10.34 -13.15
C MET A 176 -4.98 9.57 -13.87
N ASN A 177 -5.19 8.27 -14.02
CA ASN A 177 -4.39 7.41 -14.88
C ASN A 177 -5.08 7.28 -16.23
N ALA A 178 -4.35 7.40 -17.32
CA ALA A 178 -4.89 7.21 -18.66
C ALA A 178 -4.14 6.10 -19.37
N ARG A 179 -4.85 5.16 -19.95
CA ARG A 179 -4.28 4.10 -20.80
C ARG A 179 -4.24 4.59 -22.24
N LEU A 180 -3.09 4.53 -22.87
CA LEU A 180 -2.93 4.90 -24.27
C LEU A 180 -3.53 3.82 -25.19
N ASP A 181 -4.19 4.24 -26.28
CA ASP A 181 -4.82 3.34 -27.24
C ASP A 181 -3.90 2.89 -28.38
N GLY A 182 -2.63 3.32 -28.35
CA GLY A 182 -1.66 3.05 -29.40
C GLY A 182 -1.85 3.87 -30.70
N LYS A 183 -2.92 4.65 -30.80
CA LYS A 183 -3.25 5.50 -31.97
C LYS A 183 -3.10 7.00 -31.68
N GLY A 184 -2.51 7.33 -30.55
CA GLY A 184 -2.28 8.73 -30.13
C GLY A 184 -3.40 9.31 -29.25
N GLY A 185 -4.33 8.49 -28.77
CA GLY A 185 -5.39 8.83 -27.85
C GLY A 185 -5.34 8.00 -26.56
N ILE A 186 -6.43 8.11 -25.76
CA ILE A 186 -6.63 7.28 -24.57
C ILE A 186 -7.85 6.37 -24.75
N THR A 187 -7.78 5.19 -24.14
CA THR A 187 -8.96 4.31 -24.05
C THR A 187 -9.55 4.36 -22.64
N LYS A 188 -10.88 4.26 -22.57
CA LYS A 188 -11.66 4.08 -21.33
C LYS A 188 -12.39 2.72 -21.32
N VAL A 189 -12.05 1.84 -22.27
CA VAL A 189 -12.66 0.51 -22.40
C VAL A 189 -11.58 -0.55 -22.29
N GLY A 190 -11.91 -1.68 -21.67
CA GLY A 190 -11.04 -2.81 -21.48
C GLY A 190 -10.94 -3.28 -20.04
N GLU A 191 -10.21 -4.36 -19.83
CA GLU A 191 -9.98 -4.91 -18.49
C GLU A 191 -9.23 -3.95 -17.59
N GLN A 192 -9.55 -3.97 -16.30
CA GLN A 192 -8.93 -3.08 -15.30
C GLN A 192 -7.41 -3.26 -15.25
N VAL A 193 -6.94 -4.49 -15.30
CA VAL A 193 -5.52 -4.85 -15.25
C VAL A 193 -5.13 -5.51 -16.57
N VAL A 194 -4.09 -5.01 -17.21
CA VAL A 194 -3.44 -5.68 -18.33
C VAL A 194 -2.01 -6.00 -17.92
N LEU A 195 -1.71 -7.28 -17.82
CA LEU A 195 -0.36 -7.79 -17.52
C LEU A 195 0.49 -7.74 -18.79
N GLY A 196 1.66 -7.11 -18.68
CA GLY A 196 2.64 -7.06 -19.80
C GLY A 196 3.07 -5.63 -20.15
N ALA A 197 4.15 -5.57 -20.95
CA ALA A 197 4.85 -4.32 -21.30
C ALA A 197 4.09 -3.41 -22.28
N ASP A 198 3.01 -3.89 -22.90
CA ASP A 198 2.40 -3.21 -24.05
C ASP A 198 1.44 -2.09 -23.68
N ALA A 199 0.90 -2.09 -22.47
CA ALA A 199 0.00 -1.03 -22.05
C ALA A 199 0.76 0.17 -21.50
N LYS A 200 0.82 1.24 -22.28
CA LYS A 200 1.40 2.51 -21.84
C LYS A 200 0.37 3.33 -21.08
N TYR A 201 0.79 3.86 -19.93
CA TYR A 201 -0.05 4.71 -19.09
C TYR A 201 0.63 6.04 -18.87
N ILE A 202 -0.19 7.10 -18.78
CA ILE A 202 0.25 8.45 -18.42
C ILE A 202 -0.63 9.02 -17.32
N SER A 203 -0.08 9.96 -16.57
CA SER A 203 -0.79 10.66 -15.50
C SER A 203 -1.34 11.99 -16.02
N LEU A 204 -2.64 12.21 -15.86
CA LEU A 204 -3.33 13.39 -16.35
C LEU A 204 -4.10 14.12 -15.23
N CYS A 205 -4.29 15.42 -15.39
CA CYS A 205 -5.32 16.11 -14.64
C CYS A 205 -6.72 15.66 -15.11
N ARG A 206 -7.72 15.79 -14.27
CA ARG A 206 -9.09 15.32 -14.58
C ARG A 206 -9.65 15.90 -15.88
N LYS A 207 -9.36 17.19 -16.19
CA LYS A 207 -9.79 17.82 -17.41
C LYS A 207 -9.25 17.10 -18.66
N HIS A 208 -7.93 16.94 -18.76
CA HIS A 208 -7.30 16.29 -19.92
C HIS A 208 -7.64 14.81 -20.04
N TRP A 209 -7.82 14.13 -18.90
CA TRP A 209 -8.33 12.75 -18.91
C TRP A 209 -9.76 12.67 -19.47
N ALA A 210 -10.64 13.64 -19.10
CA ALA A 210 -12.01 13.68 -19.60
C ALA A 210 -12.04 13.98 -21.10
N GLU A 211 -11.21 14.93 -21.56
CA GLU A 211 -11.09 15.36 -22.96
C GLU A 211 -10.30 14.40 -23.85
N GLY A 212 -9.60 13.42 -23.26
CA GLY A 212 -8.73 12.51 -24.01
C GLY A 212 -7.41 13.11 -24.49
N LYS A 213 -7.03 14.28 -23.99
CA LYS A 213 -5.82 15.01 -24.44
C LYS A 213 -4.57 14.54 -23.71
N ILE A 214 -3.59 14.05 -24.49
CA ILE A 214 -2.32 13.47 -23.94
C ILE A 214 -1.12 14.42 -24.05
N LYS A 215 -1.21 15.48 -24.84
CA LYS A 215 -0.20 16.54 -25.02
C LYS A 215 -0.86 17.81 -25.55
N ASN A 216 -0.11 18.91 -25.59
CA ASN A 216 -0.56 20.09 -26.33
C ASN A 216 -0.66 19.75 -27.83
N ASP A 217 -1.71 20.17 -28.47
CA ASP A 217 -1.76 20.29 -29.92
C ASP A 217 -0.88 21.50 -30.26
N GLU A 218 0.31 21.26 -30.85
CA GLU A 218 1.14 22.27 -31.46
C GLU A 218 0.57 22.65 -32.84
#